data_4c2cf5b8561e96fd4ccd393a610024fd
#
_entry.id   4c2cf5b8561e96fd4ccd393a610024fd
#
_cell.length_a   1.000
_cell.length_b   1.000
_cell.length_c   1.000
_cell.angle_alpha   90.00
_cell.angle_beta   90.00
_cell.angle_gamma   90.00
#
_symmetry.space_group_name_H-M   'P 1'
#
loop_
_entity.id
_entity.type
_entity.pdbx_description
1 polymer ?
#
loop_
_entity_poly.entity_id
_entity_poly.type
_entity_poly.pdbx_seq_one_letter_code
_entity_poly.pdbx_strand_id
1 'polypeptide(L)'
;SKKIDFYIANDFILMTQLNADGLYISSNNTSLKLARFKNSKFKIIGSAHNIKELQLKVIQGCSMFIFSRLFKTSYKNKEGYMGIIRFNLFKQSRKEPLIPLGGINLSNLNKLNIVKANYFAILSEVKKKPAKIFNRLF
;
A
#
# COMPACT_ATOMS: atom_id res chain seq x y z
N SER A 1 4.68 19.84 14.15
CA SER A 1 5.36 18.91 13.21
C SER A 1 4.42 17.77 12.83
N LYS A 2 4.34 17.42 11.56
CA LYS A 2 3.57 16.26 11.11
C LYS A 2 4.30 14.99 11.56
N LYS A 3 3.64 14.14 12.34
CA LYS A 3 4.19 12.83 12.73
C LYS A 3 4.26 11.93 11.49
N ILE A 4 5.44 11.35 11.24
CA ILE A 4 5.64 10.34 10.19
C ILE A 4 5.67 8.97 10.87
N ASP A 5 4.74 8.09 10.50
CA ASP A 5 4.72 6.72 10.99
C ASP A 5 5.79 5.88 10.26
N PHE A 6 6.51 5.07 11.01
CA PHE A 6 7.60 4.22 10.52
C PHE A 6 7.21 2.74 10.59
N TYR A 7 7.31 2.04 9.47
CA TYR A 7 6.95 0.63 9.34
C TYR A 7 8.13 -0.24 8.95
N ILE A 8 8.27 -1.40 9.58
CA ILE A 8 9.27 -2.41 9.22
C ILE A 8 8.66 -3.45 8.30
N ALA A 9 9.40 -3.84 7.26
CA ALA A 9 8.94 -4.81 6.29
C ALA A 9 9.23 -6.25 6.72
N ASN A 10 8.18 -7.07 6.83
CA ASN A 10 8.23 -8.53 7.02
C ASN A 10 8.93 -9.05 8.29
N ASP A 11 9.45 -8.20 9.15
CA ASP A 11 10.20 -8.59 10.34
C ASP A 11 9.57 -8.01 11.61
N PHE A 12 8.81 -8.86 12.31
CA PHE A 12 8.14 -8.48 13.55
C PHE A 12 9.12 -8.24 14.71
N ILE A 13 10.20 -9.02 14.76
CA ILE A 13 11.20 -8.90 15.85
C ILE A 13 11.89 -7.55 15.73
N LEU A 14 12.38 -7.22 14.53
CA LEU A 14 13.00 -5.93 14.28
C LEU A 14 12.03 -4.76 14.51
N MET A 15 10.75 -4.92 14.12
CA MET A 15 9.71 -3.92 14.38
C MET A 15 9.61 -3.61 15.89
N THR A 16 9.60 -4.64 16.73
CA THR A 16 9.51 -4.45 18.19
C THR A 16 10.78 -3.87 18.78
N GLN A 17 11.95 -4.31 18.31
CA GLN A 17 13.25 -3.78 18.78
C GLN A 17 13.43 -2.30 18.48
N LEU A 18 12.94 -1.82 17.35
CA LEU A 18 13.04 -0.43 16.92
C LEU A 18 11.86 0.44 17.41
N ASN A 19 10.90 -0.13 18.14
CA ASN A 19 9.66 0.57 18.53
C ASN A 19 8.96 1.22 17.31
N ALA A 20 8.94 0.53 16.16
CA ALA A 20 8.29 1.04 14.97
C ALA A 20 6.77 1.12 15.14
N ASP A 21 6.11 2.01 14.40
CA ASP A 21 4.66 2.23 14.49
C ASP A 21 3.85 1.06 13.94
N GLY A 22 4.45 0.20 13.10
CA GLY A 22 3.78 -0.98 12.58
C GLY A 22 4.62 -1.85 11.67
N LEU A 23 3.95 -2.88 11.14
CA LEU A 23 4.52 -3.89 10.26
C LEU A 23 3.96 -3.72 8.83
N TYR A 24 4.83 -3.82 7.84
CA TYR A 24 4.45 -3.95 6.44
C TYR A 24 4.69 -5.38 5.97
N ILE A 25 3.66 -6.03 5.42
CA ILE A 25 3.75 -7.38 4.86
C ILE A 25 3.71 -7.29 3.34
N SER A 26 4.83 -7.63 2.69
CA SER A 26 4.95 -7.62 1.23
C SER A 26 4.03 -8.66 0.57
N SER A 27 3.68 -8.46 -0.70
CA SER A 27 2.84 -9.38 -1.48
C SER A 27 3.42 -10.80 -1.54
N ASN A 28 4.74 -10.89 -1.62
CA ASN A 28 5.46 -12.18 -1.71
C ASN A 28 5.55 -12.93 -0.38
N ASN A 29 5.26 -12.29 0.75
CA ASN A 29 5.29 -12.95 2.04
C ASN A 29 3.99 -13.74 2.25
N THR A 30 4.07 -15.06 2.19
CA THR A 30 2.93 -15.98 2.37
C THR A 30 2.85 -16.59 3.76
N SER A 31 3.75 -16.21 4.67
CA SER A 31 3.83 -16.81 6.02
C SER A 31 2.61 -16.49 6.87
N LEU A 32 1.92 -17.51 7.32
CA LEU A 32 0.80 -17.38 8.27
C LEU A 32 1.26 -17.18 9.72
N LYS A 33 2.56 -17.27 10.00
CA LYS A 33 3.10 -17.01 11.35
C LYS A 33 2.76 -15.60 11.84
N LEU A 34 2.56 -14.65 10.92
CA LEU A 34 2.19 -13.28 11.23
C LEU A 34 0.71 -13.13 11.63
N ALA A 35 -0.16 -14.09 11.30
CA ALA A 35 -1.59 -14.05 11.66
C ALA A 35 -1.82 -14.02 13.18
N ARG A 36 -0.88 -14.54 13.97
CA ARG A 36 -0.92 -14.49 15.44
C ARG A 36 -0.93 -13.06 16.01
N PHE A 37 -0.49 -12.08 15.23
CA PHE A 37 -0.44 -10.68 15.64
C PHE A 37 -1.68 -9.87 15.21
N LYS A 38 -2.70 -10.52 14.64
CA LYS A 38 -3.93 -9.88 14.14
C LYS A 38 -4.62 -8.97 15.17
N ASN A 39 -4.55 -9.33 16.44
CA ASN A 39 -5.15 -8.58 17.54
C ASN A 39 -4.13 -7.72 18.31
N SER A 40 -2.93 -7.53 17.76
CA SER A 40 -1.92 -6.68 18.37
C SER A 40 -2.30 -5.20 18.27
N LYS A 41 -1.71 -4.38 19.14
CA LYS A 41 -1.86 -2.91 19.10
C LYS A 41 -1.15 -2.26 17.90
N PHE A 42 -0.34 -3.02 17.17
CA PHE A 42 0.43 -2.53 16.03
C PHE A 42 -0.42 -2.45 14.77
N LYS A 43 -0.19 -1.41 13.98
CA LYS A 43 -0.78 -1.31 12.64
C LYS A 43 -0.09 -2.30 11.70
N ILE A 44 -0.84 -3.10 10.98
CA ILE A 44 -0.31 -4.04 9.98
C ILE A 44 -0.86 -3.67 8.60
N ILE A 45 0.05 -3.30 7.70
CA ILE A 45 -0.26 -2.96 6.31
C ILE A 45 0.20 -4.10 5.42
N GLY A 46 -0.67 -4.62 4.56
CA GLY A 46 -0.32 -5.63 3.57
C GLY A 46 -0.31 -5.09 2.14
N SER A 47 0.52 -5.64 1.26
CA SER A 47 0.42 -5.35 -0.18
C SER A 47 -0.08 -6.55 -0.97
N ALA A 48 -0.85 -6.26 -2.02
CA ALA A 48 -1.45 -7.26 -2.91
C ALA A 48 -1.57 -6.73 -4.34
N HIS A 49 -1.47 -7.64 -5.33
CA HIS A 49 -1.66 -7.35 -6.75
C HIS A 49 -2.92 -7.99 -7.33
N ASN A 50 -3.53 -8.92 -6.61
CA ASN A 50 -4.72 -9.66 -7.02
C ASN A 50 -5.56 -10.06 -5.79
N ILE A 51 -6.74 -10.61 -6.06
CA ILE A 51 -7.71 -11.00 -5.02
C ILE A 51 -7.15 -12.08 -4.09
N LYS A 52 -6.43 -13.06 -4.61
CA LYS A 52 -5.86 -14.16 -3.81
C LYS A 52 -4.83 -13.63 -2.79
N GLU A 53 -3.94 -12.75 -3.25
CA GLU A 53 -2.99 -12.09 -2.36
C GLU A 53 -3.69 -11.20 -1.32
N LEU A 54 -4.73 -10.46 -1.72
CA LEU A 54 -5.51 -9.64 -0.79
C LEU A 54 -6.16 -10.50 0.31
N GLN A 55 -6.80 -11.62 -0.05
CA GLN A 55 -7.38 -12.55 0.92
C GLN A 55 -6.33 -13.10 1.88
N LEU A 56 -5.14 -13.44 1.38
CA LEU A 56 -4.03 -13.87 2.22
C LEU A 56 -3.63 -12.79 3.22
N LYS A 57 -3.56 -11.51 2.79
CA LYS A 57 -3.24 -10.39 3.70
C LYS A 57 -4.32 -10.19 4.77
N VAL A 58 -5.58 -10.41 4.45
CA VAL A 58 -6.68 -10.42 5.44
C VAL A 58 -6.45 -11.52 6.48
N ILE A 59 -6.10 -12.74 6.05
CA ILE A 59 -5.80 -13.86 6.94
C ILE A 59 -4.56 -13.55 7.80
N GLN A 60 -3.54 -12.92 7.23
CA GLN A 60 -2.32 -12.48 7.94
C GLN A 60 -2.60 -11.35 8.96
N GLY A 61 -3.82 -10.82 9.03
CA GLY A 61 -4.24 -9.84 10.02
C GLY A 61 -3.94 -8.39 9.64
N CYS A 62 -3.70 -8.11 8.36
CA CYS A 62 -3.54 -6.72 7.90
C CYS A 62 -4.83 -5.92 8.10
N SER A 63 -4.69 -4.68 8.52
CA SER A 63 -5.78 -3.73 8.72
C SER A 63 -5.93 -2.73 7.57
N MET A 64 -4.89 -2.55 6.76
CA MET A 64 -4.89 -1.72 5.55
C MET A 64 -4.16 -2.46 4.43
N PHE A 65 -4.54 -2.19 3.17
CA PHE A 65 -4.11 -2.98 2.03
C PHE A 65 -3.64 -2.09 0.88
N ILE A 66 -2.35 -2.11 0.61
CA ILE A 66 -1.78 -1.47 -0.58
C ILE A 66 -2.08 -2.36 -1.78
N PHE A 67 -2.89 -1.86 -2.72
CA PHE A 67 -3.31 -2.62 -3.89
C PHE A 67 -2.76 -1.99 -5.16
N SER A 68 -2.02 -2.76 -5.94
CA SER A 68 -1.35 -2.28 -7.15
C SER A 68 -1.79 -3.08 -8.39
N ARG A 69 -1.84 -2.50 -9.58
CA ARG A 69 -1.33 -1.18 -9.99
C ARG A 69 -2.48 -0.30 -10.44
N LEU A 70 -2.51 0.91 -9.96
CA LEU A 70 -3.53 1.89 -10.36
C LEU A 70 -3.29 2.40 -11.78
N PHE A 71 -2.09 2.89 -12.07
CA PHE A 71 -1.69 3.40 -13.39
C PHE A 71 -0.56 2.56 -14.00
N LYS A 72 -0.34 2.76 -15.31
CA LYS A 72 0.77 2.15 -16.03
C LYS A 72 2.11 2.53 -15.38
N THR A 73 3.00 1.56 -15.24
CA THR A 73 4.36 1.75 -14.72
C THR A 73 5.39 1.58 -15.83
N SER A 74 6.56 2.21 -15.66
CA SER A 74 7.66 2.11 -16.61
C SER A 74 8.47 0.80 -16.52
N TYR A 75 8.12 -0.11 -15.62
CA TYR A 75 8.82 -1.40 -15.50
C TYR A 75 8.50 -2.31 -16.68
N LYS A 76 9.51 -2.68 -17.45
CA LYS A 76 9.42 -3.35 -18.75
C LYS A 76 8.63 -4.67 -18.79
N ASN A 77 8.54 -5.40 -17.68
CA ASN A 77 7.97 -6.76 -17.66
C ASN A 77 6.62 -6.85 -16.92
N LYS A 78 5.93 -5.75 -16.69
CA LYS A 78 4.65 -5.78 -15.97
C LYS A 78 3.56 -5.13 -16.82
N GLU A 79 2.94 -5.94 -17.63
CA GLU A 79 1.74 -5.57 -18.38
C GLU A 79 0.53 -5.46 -17.44
N GLY A 80 -0.39 -4.59 -17.81
CA GLY A 80 -1.66 -4.41 -17.13
C GLY A 80 -1.62 -3.45 -15.95
N TYR A 81 -2.64 -2.64 -15.88
CA TYR A 81 -2.98 -1.79 -14.74
C TYR A 81 -4.50 -1.71 -14.64
N MET A 82 -5.00 -1.41 -13.46
CA MET A 82 -6.43 -1.43 -13.21
C MET A 82 -7.15 -0.20 -13.78
N GLY A 83 -6.54 0.97 -13.65
CA GLY A 83 -7.18 2.25 -13.92
C GLY A 83 -8.15 2.66 -12.82
N ILE A 84 -8.55 3.94 -12.83
CA ILE A 84 -9.36 4.53 -11.76
C ILE A 84 -10.75 3.92 -11.68
N ILE A 85 -11.42 3.73 -12.81
CA ILE A 85 -12.80 3.22 -12.84
C ILE A 85 -12.87 1.82 -12.23
N ARG A 86 -12.01 0.91 -12.70
CA ARG A 86 -11.98 -0.47 -12.17
C ARG A 86 -11.56 -0.51 -10.70
N PHE A 87 -10.60 0.32 -10.29
CA PHE A 87 -10.20 0.44 -8.90
C PHE A 87 -11.37 0.89 -8.02
N ASN A 88 -12.10 1.92 -8.44
CA ASN A 88 -13.24 2.44 -7.68
C ASN A 88 -14.37 1.41 -7.54
N LEU A 89 -14.69 0.68 -8.63
CA LEU A 89 -15.67 -0.41 -8.61
C LEU A 89 -15.21 -1.55 -7.69
N PHE A 90 -13.95 -1.96 -7.82
CA PHE A 90 -13.38 -3.00 -6.98
C PHE A 90 -13.43 -2.61 -5.49
N LYS A 91 -13.04 -1.37 -5.17
CA LYS A 91 -13.11 -0.87 -3.80
C LYS A 91 -14.53 -0.83 -3.25
N GLN A 92 -15.52 -0.44 -4.05
CA GLN A 92 -16.93 -0.43 -3.63
C GLN A 92 -17.46 -1.82 -3.28
N SER A 93 -16.96 -2.87 -3.93
CA SER A 93 -17.33 -4.27 -3.64
C SER A 93 -16.61 -4.86 -2.43
N ARG A 94 -15.78 -4.06 -1.72
CA ARG A 94 -14.92 -4.53 -0.64
C ARG A 94 -15.10 -3.73 0.65
N LYS A 95 -14.97 -4.43 1.78
CA LYS A 95 -14.95 -3.83 3.12
C LYS A 95 -13.54 -3.39 3.51
N GLU A 96 -12.52 -4.00 2.92
CA GLU A 96 -11.12 -3.75 3.21
C GLU A 96 -10.71 -2.33 2.79
N PRO A 97 -10.01 -1.58 3.65
CA PRO A 97 -9.50 -0.25 3.31
C PRO A 97 -8.33 -0.36 2.32
N LEU A 98 -8.62 -0.18 1.02
CA LEU A 98 -7.65 -0.26 -0.06
C LEU A 98 -6.93 1.06 -0.27
N ILE A 99 -5.60 0.99 -0.39
CA ILE A 99 -4.69 2.09 -0.71
C ILE A 99 -4.14 1.84 -2.12
N PRO A 100 -4.46 2.67 -3.12
CA PRO A 100 -3.94 2.48 -4.46
C PRO A 100 -2.44 2.78 -4.54
N LEU A 101 -1.71 1.91 -5.24
CA LEU A 101 -0.29 2.06 -5.54
C LEU A 101 -0.05 1.82 -7.04
N GLY A 102 0.99 2.40 -7.58
CA GLY A 102 1.57 2.08 -8.89
C GLY A 102 1.26 3.10 -9.97
N GLY A 103 2.33 3.57 -10.60
CA GLY A 103 2.31 4.53 -11.69
C GLY A 103 1.91 5.95 -11.31
N ILE A 104 1.74 6.24 -10.02
CA ILE A 104 1.44 7.58 -9.51
C ILE A 104 2.71 8.44 -9.62
N ASN A 105 2.58 9.59 -10.27
CA ASN A 105 3.67 10.53 -10.53
C ASN A 105 3.14 11.97 -10.60
N LEU A 106 4.03 12.95 -10.73
CA LEU A 106 3.66 14.37 -10.74
C LEU A 106 2.65 14.74 -11.83
N SER A 107 2.68 14.06 -12.98
CA SER A 107 1.80 14.38 -14.11
C SER A 107 0.37 13.87 -13.94
N ASN A 108 0.13 12.92 -13.05
CA ASN A 108 -1.19 12.33 -12.83
C ASN A 108 -1.74 12.49 -11.39
N LEU A 109 -1.07 13.29 -10.54
CA LEU A 109 -1.54 13.55 -9.17
C LEU A 109 -2.96 14.11 -9.13
N ASN A 110 -3.32 14.99 -10.05
CA ASN A 110 -4.66 15.58 -10.15
C ASN A 110 -5.75 14.51 -10.39
N LYS A 111 -5.42 13.39 -11.02
CA LYS A 111 -6.35 12.27 -11.23
C LYS A 111 -6.69 11.52 -9.95
N LEU A 112 -5.92 11.68 -8.88
CA LEU A 112 -6.21 11.07 -7.59
C LEU A 112 -7.48 11.63 -6.95
N ASN A 113 -7.89 12.85 -7.29
CA ASN A 113 -9.12 13.49 -6.78
C ASN A 113 -10.39 12.69 -7.12
N ILE A 114 -10.37 11.89 -8.20
CA ILE A 114 -11.50 11.04 -8.60
C ILE A 114 -11.35 9.57 -8.18
N VAL A 115 -10.24 9.23 -7.50
CA VAL A 115 -10.04 7.91 -6.90
C VAL A 115 -10.76 7.88 -5.55
N LYS A 116 -11.68 6.95 -5.38
CA LYS A 116 -12.45 6.79 -4.13
C LYS A 116 -11.61 6.12 -3.04
N ALA A 117 -10.47 6.72 -2.68
CA ALA A 117 -9.59 6.24 -1.62
C ALA A 117 -9.15 7.40 -0.73
N ASN A 118 -9.06 7.17 0.58
CA ASN A 118 -8.63 8.18 1.55
C ASN A 118 -7.11 8.36 1.57
N TYR A 119 -6.38 7.36 1.09
CA TYR A 119 -4.92 7.31 1.08
C TYR A 119 -4.44 6.80 -0.27
N PHE A 120 -3.20 7.10 -0.62
CA PHE A 120 -2.51 6.54 -1.78
C PHE A 120 -1.04 6.31 -1.44
N ALA A 121 -0.39 5.39 -2.14
CA ALA A 121 1.02 5.06 -1.97
C ALA A 121 1.82 5.43 -3.21
N ILE A 122 3.00 6.01 -3.01
CA ILE A 122 3.94 6.40 -4.07
C ILE A 122 5.30 5.77 -3.78
N LEU A 123 5.94 5.24 -4.79
CA LEU A 123 7.26 4.65 -4.66
C LEU A 123 8.29 5.28 -5.63
N SER A 124 8.02 5.20 -6.92
CA SER A 124 9.02 5.54 -7.96
C SER A 124 9.37 7.03 -8.00
N GLU A 125 8.39 7.90 -7.83
CA GLU A 125 8.61 9.36 -7.84
C GLU A 125 9.35 9.84 -6.60
N VAL A 126 9.05 9.24 -5.44
CA VAL A 126 9.76 9.57 -4.19
C VAL A 126 11.25 9.23 -4.32
N LYS A 127 11.58 8.09 -4.95
CA LYS A 127 12.97 7.71 -5.21
C LYS A 127 13.69 8.63 -6.21
N LYS A 128 12.98 9.13 -7.22
CA LYS A 128 13.57 9.97 -8.28
C LYS A 128 13.67 11.44 -7.88
N LYS A 129 12.64 11.98 -7.25
CA LYS A 129 12.49 13.42 -6.97
C LYS A 129 11.76 13.65 -5.64
N PRO A 130 12.36 13.30 -4.50
CA PRO A 130 11.66 13.35 -3.23
C PRO A 130 11.14 14.76 -2.89
N ALA A 131 11.97 15.80 -3.01
CA ALA A 131 11.59 17.16 -2.67
C ALA A 131 10.41 17.69 -3.49
N LYS A 132 10.36 17.42 -4.80
CA LYS A 132 9.26 17.93 -5.68
C LYS A 132 7.91 17.33 -5.35
N ILE A 133 7.86 16.06 -4.95
CA ILE A 133 6.59 15.41 -4.65
C ILE A 133 6.09 15.85 -3.27
N PHE A 134 6.98 15.99 -2.30
CA PHE A 134 6.60 16.49 -0.97
C PHE A 134 6.03 17.91 -1.03
N ASN A 135 6.65 18.81 -1.77
CA ASN A 135 6.16 20.19 -1.92
C ASN A 135 4.80 20.31 -2.62
N ARG A 136 4.34 19.29 -3.33
CA ARG A 136 3.01 19.24 -3.96
C ARG A 136 1.93 18.53 -3.14
N LEU A 137 2.32 17.72 -2.20
CA LEU A 137 1.40 16.92 -1.38
C LEU A 137 1.07 17.60 -0.04
N PHE A 138 1.90 18.50 0.39
CA PHE A 138 1.82 19.23 1.66
C PHE A 138 2.04 20.73 1.49
#